data_257e3572a6cbc95d019d498edcd05585
#
_entry.id   257e3572a6cbc95d019d498edcd05585
#
_cell.length_a   1.000
_cell.length_b   1.000
_cell.length_c   1.000
_cell.angle_alpha   90.00
_cell.angle_beta   90.00
_cell.angle_gamma   90.00
#
_symmetry.space_group_name_H-M   'P 1'
#
loop_
_entity.id
_entity.type
_entity.pdbx_description
1 polymer ?
#
loop_
_entity_poly.entity_id
_entity_poly.type
_entity_poly.pdbx_seq_one_letter_code
_entity_poly.pdbx_strand_id
1 'polypeptide(L)'
;MNEEKHLDKNSKHALQNNNIIAITNRHLCSRPFMEQLERVCKLHPHAIVLREKDMPEAEYLSLARDVIALCKEYDVQCMLHSFINVAMELEHPYIHLPLPILEAYVKKNVSGNISTDMSKNTDHYQQFFKVIGTSVHSVEDAIKAEQLGATYMTAGHIFATDCKKGLPPRGLDFLKNVCDAVQIPVYAIGGINIASNDDRTASDALSTYDAIPDISVPRLAEVMECGAAGGSIMSGMMRV
;
A
#
# COMPACT_ATOMS: atom_id res chain seq x y z
N MET A 1 46.00 -4.50 -5.47
CA MET A 1 45.22 -4.25 -4.24
C MET A 1 43.76 -4.07 -4.67
N ASN A 2 42.99 -5.15 -4.63
CA ASN A 2 41.57 -5.17 -4.99
C ASN A 2 40.78 -4.94 -3.71
N GLU A 3 40.17 -3.76 -3.59
CA GLU A 3 39.12 -3.53 -2.61
C GLU A 3 37.80 -4.10 -3.15
N GLU A 4 37.49 -5.33 -2.82
CA GLU A 4 36.16 -5.87 -2.95
C GLU A 4 35.24 -5.13 -1.95
N LYS A 5 34.39 -4.24 -2.48
CA LYS A 5 33.30 -3.64 -1.72
C LYS A 5 32.35 -4.76 -1.30
N HIS A 6 32.41 -5.13 -0.02
CA HIS A 6 31.33 -5.86 0.62
C HIS A 6 30.05 -5.02 0.52
N LEU A 7 29.23 -5.24 -0.51
CA LEU A 7 27.84 -4.79 -0.47
C LEU A 7 27.14 -5.61 0.60
N ASP A 8 26.75 -4.92 1.66
CA ASP A 8 26.01 -5.48 2.78
C ASP A 8 24.75 -6.22 2.25
N LYS A 9 24.56 -7.46 2.69
CA LYS A 9 23.38 -8.28 2.31
C LYS A 9 22.07 -7.60 2.70
N ASN A 10 22.07 -6.75 3.74
CA ASN A 10 20.91 -5.95 4.14
C ASN A 10 20.49 -4.91 3.09
N SER A 11 21.42 -4.35 2.33
CA SER A 11 21.10 -3.40 1.26
C SER A 11 20.42 -4.07 0.05
N LYS A 12 20.69 -5.35 -0.23
CA LYS A 12 19.99 -6.10 -1.30
C LYS A 12 18.55 -6.45 -0.93
N HIS A 13 18.27 -6.74 0.36
CA HIS A 13 16.92 -7.03 0.85
C HIS A 13 16.06 -5.76 0.92
N ALA A 14 16.62 -4.65 1.39
CA ALA A 14 15.95 -3.34 1.42
C ALA A 14 15.51 -2.87 0.02
N LEU A 15 16.29 -3.15 -1.03
CA LEU A 15 15.94 -2.80 -2.42
C LEU A 15 14.77 -3.63 -2.97
N GLN A 16 14.61 -4.89 -2.55
CA GLN A 16 13.51 -5.76 -3.01
C GLN A 16 12.17 -5.40 -2.38
N ASN A 17 12.16 -4.93 -1.13
CA ASN A 17 10.94 -4.64 -0.40
C ASN A 17 10.40 -3.21 -0.66
N ASN A 18 11.21 -2.30 -1.18
CA ASN A 18 10.80 -0.95 -1.56
C ASN A 18 9.74 -0.90 -2.70
N ASN A 19 9.48 -2.01 -3.36
CA ASN A 19 8.44 -2.13 -4.38
C ASN A 19 7.16 -2.80 -3.86
N ILE A 20 7.02 -2.93 -2.54
CA ILE A 20 5.88 -3.60 -1.92
C ILE A 20 5.10 -2.62 -1.04
N ILE A 21 3.79 -2.54 -1.25
CA ILE A 21 2.86 -1.92 -0.33
C ILE A 21 2.16 -3.01 0.48
N ALA A 22 2.34 -3.00 1.80
CA ALA A 22 1.61 -3.87 2.70
C ALA A 22 0.22 -3.28 3.00
N ILE A 23 -0.83 -4.09 2.89
CA ILE A 23 -2.20 -3.67 3.21
C ILE A 23 -2.69 -4.45 4.41
N THR A 24 -3.19 -3.77 5.43
CA THR A 24 -3.64 -4.43 6.64
C THR A 24 -5.04 -5.04 6.52
N ASN A 25 -5.26 -6.06 7.31
CA ASN A 25 -6.54 -6.64 7.68
C ASN A 25 -6.31 -7.44 8.95
N ARG A 26 -6.66 -6.87 10.12
CA ARG A 26 -6.43 -7.47 11.44
C ARG A 26 -7.02 -8.88 11.60
N HIS A 27 -8.12 -9.17 10.88
CA HIS A 27 -8.78 -10.48 10.94
C HIS A 27 -7.98 -11.63 10.29
N LEU A 28 -6.94 -11.31 9.54
CA LEU A 28 -6.06 -12.31 8.91
C LEU A 28 -4.83 -12.65 9.74
N CYS A 29 -4.60 -11.91 10.84
CA CYS A 29 -3.45 -12.13 11.71
C CYS A 29 -3.64 -13.35 12.59
N SER A 30 -2.59 -14.17 12.74
CA SER A 30 -2.54 -15.29 13.69
C SER A 30 -1.98 -14.90 15.06
N ARG A 31 -1.45 -13.68 15.20
CA ARG A 31 -0.88 -13.09 16.41
C ARG A 31 -1.52 -11.72 16.69
N PRO A 32 -1.25 -11.08 17.84
CA PRO A 32 -1.70 -9.72 18.13
C PRO A 32 -1.34 -8.77 16.98
N PHE A 33 -2.26 -7.90 16.59
CA PHE A 33 -2.15 -7.10 15.38
C PHE A 33 -0.90 -6.19 15.37
N MET A 34 -0.57 -5.55 16.50
CA MET A 34 0.61 -4.70 16.58
C MET A 34 1.92 -5.48 16.47
N GLU A 35 2.00 -6.70 17.00
CA GLU A 35 3.15 -7.60 16.79
C GLU A 35 3.30 -7.97 15.33
N GLN A 36 2.17 -8.24 14.64
CA GLN A 36 2.19 -8.51 13.21
C GLN A 36 2.70 -7.31 12.42
N LEU A 37 2.24 -6.10 12.76
CA LEU A 37 2.69 -4.88 12.09
C LEU A 37 4.16 -4.59 12.33
N GLU A 38 4.67 -4.84 13.53
CA GLU A 38 6.10 -4.72 13.80
C GLU A 38 6.94 -5.63 12.91
N ARG A 39 6.51 -6.90 12.72
CA ARG A 39 7.17 -7.82 11.78
C ARG A 39 7.12 -7.31 10.34
N VAL A 40 5.98 -6.75 9.93
CA VAL A 40 5.84 -6.13 8.60
C VAL A 40 6.78 -4.92 8.47
N CYS A 41 6.88 -4.08 9.49
CA CYS A 41 7.80 -2.93 9.50
C CYS A 41 9.27 -3.37 9.37
N LYS A 42 9.67 -4.47 10.02
CA LYS A 42 11.02 -5.06 9.91
C LYS A 42 11.37 -5.54 8.50
N LEU A 43 10.38 -5.77 7.65
CA LEU A 43 10.57 -6.07 6.22
C LEU A 43 10.83 -4.80 5.39
N HIS A 44 10.69 -3.61 5.94
CA HIS A 44 10.84 -2.32 5.26
C HIS A 44 10.06 -2.23 3.93
N PRO A 45 8.73 -2.46 3.92
CA PRO A 45 7.95 -2.23 2.72
C PRO A 45 7.98 -0.74 2.34
N HIS A 46 7.68 -0.42 1.08
CA HIS A 46 7.55 0.96 0.62
C HIS A 46 6.54 1.75 1.46
N ALA A 47 5.42 1.13 1.77
CA ALA A 47 4.39 1.71 2.65
C ALA A 47 3.53 0.62 3.31
N ILE A 48 2.88 0.99 4.41
CA ILE A 48 1.79 0.22 5.02
C ILE A 48 0.50 1.01 4.88
N VAL A 49 -0.51 0.43 4.25
CA VAL A 49 -1.88 0.99 4.19
C VAL A 49 -2.69 0.42 5.35
N LEU A 50 -3.01 1.22 6.36
CA LEU A 50 -3.84 0.85 7.50
C LEU A 50 -5.32 0.78 7.07
N ARG A 51 -5.79 -0.42 6.72
CA ARG A 51 -7.11 -0.63 6.12
C ARG A 51 -7.99 -1.53 7.00
N GLU A 52 -8.67 -0.93 7.97
CA GLU A 52 -9.60 -1.60 8.90
C GLU A 52 -11.01 -1.03 8.72
N LYS A 53 -11.71 -1.46 7.64
CA LYS A 53 -12.96 -0.87 7.14
C LYS A 53 -14.17 -1.01 8.08
N ASP A 54 -14.16 -2.03 8.92
CA ASP A 54 -15.23 -2.38 9.85
C ASP A 54 -15.03 -1.77 11.24
N MET A 55 -13.96 -0.98 11.41
CA MET A 55 -13.65 -0.35 12.68
C MET A 55 -14.38 0.99 12.82
N PRO A 56 -15.00 1.28 13.98
CA PRO A 56 -15.53 2.61 14.29
C PRO A 56 -14.43 3.67 14.24
N GLU A 57 -14.78 4.90 13.84
CA GLU A 57 -13.82 5.99 13.63
C GLU A 57 -12.97 6.30 14.87
N ALA A 58 -13.59 6.29 16.07
CA ALA A 58 -12.89 6.54 17.33
C ALA A 58 -11.86 5.45 17.68
N GLU A 59 -12.18 4.18 17.40
CA GLU A 59 -11.25 3.06 17.58
C GLU A 59 -10.12 3.12 16.55
N TYR A 60 -10.48 3.45 15.29
CA TYR A 60 -9.51 3.64 14.21
C TYR A 60 -8.53 4.78 14.52
N LEU A 61 -9.01 5.89 15.11
CA LEU A 61 -8.18 7.02 15.53
C LEU A 61 -7.11 6.58 16.55
N SER A 62 -7.51 5.80 17.56
CA SER A 62 -6.56 5.28 18.56
C SER A 62 -5.52 4.36 17.90
N LEU A 63 -5.99 3.40 17.10
CA LEU A 63 -5.12 2.47 16.39
C LEU A 63 -4.19 3.18 15.41
N ALA A 64 -4.69 4.17 14.66
CA ALA A 64 -3.89 4.92 13.69
C ALA A 64 -2.73 5.65 14.37
N ARG A 65 -2.94 6.21 15.58
CA ARG A 65 -1.88 6.88 16.35
C ARG A 65 -0.75 5.91 16.69
N ASP A 66 -1.10 4.70 17.15
CA ASP A 66 -0.12 3.68 17.53
C ASP A 66 0.63 3.15 16.29
N VAL A 67 -0.09 2.91 15.18
CA VAL A 67 0.51 2.41 13.94
C VAL A 67 1.40 3.46 13.27
N ILE A 68 1.02 4.74 13.29
CA ILE A 68 1.87 5.83 12.77
C ILE A 68 3.18 5.90 13.59
N ALA A 69 3.09 5.79 14.92
CA ALA A 69 4.27 5.80 15.79
C ALA A 69 5.20 4.62 15.49
N LEU A 70 4.64 3.41 15.36
CA LEU A 70 5.39 2.21 15.01
C LEU A 70 6.06 2.34 13.63
N CYS A 71 5.32 2.76 12.61
CA CYS A 71 5.87 2.94 11.26
C CYS A 71 7.02 3.96 11.24
N LYS A 72 6.90 5.04 12.02
CA LYS A 72 7.95 6.06 12.16
C LYS A 72 9.22 5.51 12.80
N GLU A 73 9.10 4.61 13.79
CA GLU A 73 10.25 3.96 14.44
C GLU A 73 11.08 3.13 13.45
N TYR A 74 10.40 2.49 12.46
CA TYR A 74 11.04 1.65 11.45
C TYR A 74 11.30 2.37 10.11
N ASP A 75 11.09 3.68 10.03
CA ASP A 75 11.21 4.47 8.79
C ASP A 75 10.36 3.91 7.63
N VAL A 76 9.14 3.46 7.95
CA VAL A 76 8.16 2.97 6.98
C VAL A 76 7.03 3.97 6.84
N GLN A 77 6.60 4.27 5.61
CA GLN A 77 5.49 5.18 5.38
C GLN A 77 4.15 4.54 5.76
N CYS A 78 3.40 5.19 6.66
CA CYS A 78 2.03 4.79 6.99
C CYS A 78 1.04 5.57 6.11
N MET A 79 0.09 4.87 5.48
CA MET A 79 -1.03 5.44 4.75
C MET A 79 -2.32 5.13 5.48
N LEU A 80 -3.06 6.13 5.95
CA LEU A 80 -4.40 5.91 6.51
C LEU A 80 -5.39 5.60 5.39
N HIS A 81 -6.37 4.74 5.63
CA HIS A 81 -7.32 4.34 4.59
C HIS A 81 -8.73 4.84 4.91
N SER A 82 -9.32 5.63 4.01
CA SER A 82 -10.72 6.11 4.02
C SER A 82 -11.08 7.15 5.10
N PHE A 83 -10.47 7.15 6.26
CA PHE A 83 -10.82 8.01 7.39
C PHE A 83 -10.15 9.39 7.28
N ILE A 84 -10.71 10.27 6.41
CA ILE A 84 -10.19 11.62 6.16
C ILE A 84 -10.13 12.46 7.44
N ASN A 85 -11.19 12.42 8.28
CA ASN A 85 -11.24 13.21 9.51
C ASN A 85 -10.14 12.77 10.49
N VAL A 86 -9.88 11.46 10.61
CA VAL A 86 -8.79 10.93 11.45
C VAL A 86 -7.43 11.39 10.94
N ALA A 87 -7.22 11.36 9.63
CA ALA A 87 -5.97 11.84 9.06
C ALA A 87 -5.76 13.34 9.34
N MET A 88 -6.81 14.15 9.24
CA MET A 88 -6.76 15.58 9.56
C MET A 88 -6.55 15.83 11.05
N GLU A 89 -7.22 15.10 11.95
CA GLU A 89 -7.05 15.21 13.40
C GLU A 89 -5.63 14.85 13.87
N LEU A 90 -5.03 13.83 13.23
CA LEU A 90 -3.65 13.39 13.52
C LEU A 90 -2.58 14.22 12.77
N GLU A 91 -2.98 15.22 12.00
CA GLU A 91 -2.09 16.01 11.12
C GLU A 91 -1.23 15.09 10.22
N HIS A 92 -1.81 13.95 9.79
CA HIS A 92 -1.12 12.92 9.03
C HIS A 92 -1.39 13.07 7.52
N PRO A 93 -0.39 13.51 6.71
CA PRO A 93 -0.63 13.94 5.33
C PRO A 93 -0.61 12.81 4.30
N TYR A 94 -0.76 11.55 4.71
CA TYR A 94 -0.66 10.37 3.85
C TYR A 94 -1.93 9.54 3.93
N ILE A 95 -2.67 9.42 2.80
CA ILE A 95 -3.98 8.77 2.77
C ILE A 95 -4.16 7.90 1.53
N HIS A 96 -4.90 6.79 1.66
CA HIS A 96 -5.38 5.97 0.55
C HIS A 96 -6.90 5.98 0.53
N LEU A 97 -7.49 6.46 -0.54
CA LEU A 97 -8.94 6.63 -0.68
C LEU A 97 -9.50 5.72 -1.78
N PRO A 98 -10.61 5.01 -1.56
CA PRO A 98 -11.41 4.50 -2.68
C PRO A 98 -11.76 5.62 -3.65
N LEU A 99 -11.75 5.36 -4.96
CA LEU A 99 -11.98 6.39 -5.98
C LEU A 99 -13.26 7.21 -5.75
N PRO A 100 -14.42 6.62 -5.38
CA PRO A 100 -15.62 7.42 -5.09
C PRO A 100 -15.45 8.39 -3.90
N ILE A 101 -14.65 8.01 -2.89
CA ILE A 101 -14.36 8.87 -1.74
C ILE A 101 -13.42 10.01 -2.16
N LEU A 102 -12.42 9.74 -2.99
CA LEU A 102 -11.56 10.75 -3.57
C LEU A 102 -12.36 11.78 -4.37
N GLU A 103 -13.28 11.30 -5.23
CA GLU A 103 -14.17 12.17 -6.00
C GLU A 103 -15.03 13.07 -5.10
N ALA A 104 -15.63 12.48 -4.07
CA ALA A 104 -16.48 13.23 -3.13
C ALA A 104 -15.65 14.27 -2.35
N TYR A 105 -14.45 13.90 -1.93
CA TYR A 105 -13.52 14.79 -1.25
C TYR A 105 -13.14 15.99 -2.12
N VAL A 106 -12.72 15.75 -3.36
CA VAL A 106 -12.35 16.81 -4.31
C VAL A 106 -13.56 17.71 -4.61
N LYS A 107 -14.75 17.14 -4.91
CA LYS A 107 -15.97 17.90 -5.18
C LYS A 107 -16.38 18.80 -4.00
N LYS A 108 -16.37 18.27 -2.76
CA LYS A 108 -16.73 19.04 -1.56
C LYS A 108 -15.82 20.27 -1.40
N ASN A 109 -14.60 20.06 -1.71
CA ASN A 109 -13.60 21.08 -1.49
C ASN A 109 -13.58 22.14 -2.64
N VAL A 110 -13.81 21.73 -3.89
CA VAL A 110 -14.01 22.66 -5.01
C VAL A 110 -15.28 23.52 -4.80
N SER A 111 -16.36 22.95 -4.27
CA SER A 111 -17.63 23.66 -4.05
C SER A 111 -17.60 24.62 -2.84
N GLY A 112 -16.68 24.40 -1.88
CA GLY A 112 -16.54 25.25 -0.68
C GLY A 112 -15.86 26.58 -0.92
N ASN A 113 -15.19 26.77 -2.05
CA ASN A 113 -14.52 28.01 -2.44
C ASN A 113 -15.09 28.52 -3.79
N ILE A 114 -16.23 29.21 -3.74
CA ILE A 114 -16.74 29.97 -4.89
C ILE A 114 -15.87 31.25 -5.03
N SER A 115 -14.66 31.08 -5.49
CA SER A 115 -13.88 32.13 -6.10
C SER A 115 -13.85 31.82 -7.59
N THR A 116 -14.25 32.79 -8.41
CA THR A 116 -14.42 32.70 -9.87
C THR A 116 -13.12 32.49 -10.65
N ASP A 117 -12.01 32.19 -9.98
CA ASP A 117 -10.72 31.99 -10.62
C ASP A 117 -10.33 30.48 -10.53
N MET A 118 -10.66 29.73 -11.60
CA MET A 118 -10.44 28.29 -11.72
C MET A 118 -8.96 27.87 -11.66
N SER A 119 -8.01 28.80 -11.83
CA SER A 119 -6.57 28.50 -11.86
C SER A 119 -5.92 28.40 -10.46
N LYS A 120 -6.61 28.85 -9.40
CA LYS A 120 -6.06 28.90 -8.03
C LYS A 120 -6.64 27.87 -7.06
N ASN A 121 -7.65 27.10 -7.47
CA ASN A 121 -8.39 26.21 -6.59
C ASN A 121 -7.82 24.78 -6.46
N THR A 122 -6.96 24.34 -7.36
CA THR A 122 -6.32 23.04 -7.27
C THR A 122 -5.26 22.98 -6.17
N ASP A 123 -4.61 24.09 -5.86
CA ASP A 123 -3.49 24.14 -4.90
C ASP A 123 -3.92 23.99 -3.43
N HIS A 124 -5.17 24.30 -3.09
CA HIS A 124 -5.62 24.30 -1.68
C HIS A 124 -5.98 22.92 -1.14
N TYR A 125 -6.23 21.92 -2.01
CA TYR A 125 -6.59 20.54 -1.62
C TYR A 125 -5.41 19.60 -1.56
N GLN A 126 -4.45 19.80 -2.41
CA GLN A 126 -3.13 19.18 -2.32
C GLN A 126 -2.34 19.68 -1.11
N GLN A 127 -2.83 20.76 -0.45
CA GLN A 127 -2.09 21.43 0.62
C GLN A 127 -2.03 20.62 1.93
N PHE A 128 -3.03 19.78 2.24
CA PHE A 128 -2.97 18.95 3.44
C PHE A 128 -2.37 17.57 3.15
N PHE A 129 -2.92 16.85 2.17
CA PHE A 129 -2.40 15.53 1.82
C PHE A 129 -1.22 15.65 0.85
N LYS A 130 -0.05 15.21 1.29
CA LYS A 130 1.16 15.12 0.47
C LYS A 130 1.15 13.91 -0.46
N VAL A 131 0.52 12.81 -0.01
CA VAL A 131 0.39 11.57 -0.77
C VAL A 131 -1.06 11.10 -0.69
N ILE A 132 -1.68 10.96 -1.85
CA ILE A 132 -3.03 10.42 -2.00
C ILE A 132 -2.94 9.17 -2.87
N GLY A 133 -3.15 8.01 -2.25
CA GLY A 133 -3.34 6.76 -2.99
C GLY A 133 -4.80 6.52 -3.34
N THR A 134 -5.04 5.76 -4.39
CA THR A 134 -6.38 5.27 -4.72
C THR A 134 -6.37 3.87 -5.32
N SER A 135 -7.52 3.21 -5.36
CA SER A 135 -7.68 1.89 -5.98
C SER A 135 -8.53 2.01 -7.23
N VAL A 136 -8.05 1.45 -8.34
CA VAL A 136 -8.69 1.52 -9.66
C VAL A 136 -8.97 0.14 -10.22
N HIS A 137 -10.02 0.06 -11.06
CA HIS A 137 -10.50 -1.18 -11.64
C HIS A 137 -10.72 -1.08 -13.17
N SER A 138 -10.44 0.05 -13.77
CA SER A 138 -10.45 0.27 -15.23
C SER A 138 -9.38 1.29 -15.62
N VAL A 139 -9.06 1.41 -16.88
CA VAL A 139 -8.15 2.44 -17.42
C VAL A 139 -8.76 3.83 -17.24
N GLU A 140 -10.07 3.95 -17.45
CA GLU A 140 -10.82 5.19 -17.26
C GLU A 140 -10.76 5.65 -15.80
N ASP A 141 -10.90 4.72 -14.84
CA ASP A 141 -10.73 5.01 -13.41
C ASP A 141 -9.32 5.52 -13.11
N ALA A 142 -8.29 4.95 -13.76
CA ALA A 142 -6.90 5.35 -13.56
C ALA A 142 -6.64 6.78 -14.04
N ILE A 143 -7.08 7.11 -15.27
CA ILE A 143 -6.98 8.45 -15.85
C ILE A 143 -7.70 9.46 -14.94
N LYS A 144 -8.91 9.12 -14.53
CA LYS A 144 -9.72 9.96 -13.64
C LYS A 144 -9.07 10.16 -12.28
N ALA A 145 -8.50 9.11 -11.70
CA ALA A 145 -7.80 9.19 -10.41
C ALA A 145 -6.62 10.15 -10.47
N GLU A 146 -5.80 10.09 -11.52
CA GLU A 146 -4.69 10.99 -11.73
C GLU A 146 -5.17 12.44 -11.88
N GLN A 147 -6.23 12.68 -12.67
CA GLN A 147 -6.85 14.01 -12.83
C GLN A 147 -7.40 14.57 -11.51
N LEU A 148 -7.84 13.71 -10.59
CA LEU A 148 -8.30 14.08 -9.26
C LEU A 148 -7.16 14.31 -8.25
N GLY A 149 -5.89 14.20 -8.68
CA GLY A 149 -4.72 14.46 -7.86
C GLY A 149 -4.23 13.27 -7.05
N ALA A 150 -4.59 12.04 -7.42
CA ALA A 150 -3.91 10.86 -6.88
C ALA A 150 -2.42 10.92 -7.21
N THR A 151 -1.57 10.53 -6.26
CA THR A 151 -0.10 10.53 -6.42
C THR A 151 0.45 9.12 -6.63
N TYR A 152 -0.34 8.09 -6.37
CA TYR A 152 -0.12 6.71 -6.74
C TYR A 152 -1.46 5.96 -6.80
N MET A 153 -1.48 4.78 -7.39
CA MET A 153 -2.67 3.93 -7.40
C MET A 153 -2.37 2.46 -7.23
N THR A 154 -3.37 1.71 -6.76
CA THR A 154 -3.37 0.26 -6.83
C THR A 154 -4.32 -0.21 -7.93
N ALA A 155 -3.86 -1.03 -8.86
CA ALA A 155 -4.66 -1.55 -9.97
C ALA A 155 -4.95 -3.05 -9.80
N GLY A 156 -6.21 -3.43 -9.87
CA GLY A 156 -6.51 -4.85 -9.71
C GLY A 156 -7.99 -5.26 -9.81
N HIS A 157 -8.22 -6.56 -9.55
CA HIS A 157 -7.23 -7.60 -9.14
C HIS A 157 -6.57 -8.26 -10.36
N ILE A 158 -5.25 -8.37 -10.32
CA ILE A 158 -4.47 -8.81 -11.48
C ILE A 158 -4.53 -10.33 -11.65
N PHE A 159 -4.35 -11.09 -10.58
CA PHE A 159 -4.38 -12.54 -10.57
C PHE A 159 -5.56 -13.05 -9.72
N ALA A 160 -5.93 -14.32 -9.88
CA ALA A 160 -6.95 -14.96 -9.08
C ALA A 160 -6.61 -14.84 -7.58
N THR A 161 -7.61 -14.56 -6.76
CA THR A 161 -7.46 -14.34 -5.31
C THR A 161 -8.73 -14.73 -4.56
N ASP A 162 -8.56 -15.32 -3.38
CA ASP A 162 -9.68 -15.69 -2.51
C ASP A 162 -10.54 -14.50 -2.08
N CYS A 163 -9.98 -13.30 -2.02
CA CYS A 163 -10.70 -12.06 -1.69
C CYS A 163 -11.72 -11.65 -2.77
N LYS A 164 -11.65 -12.24 -3.97
CA LYS A 164 -12.52 -11.96 -5.12
C LYS A 164 -13.01 -13.27 -5.78
N LYS A 165 -13.34 -14.26 -4.96
CA LYS A 165 -13.89 -15.54 -5.43
C LYS A 165 -15.03 -15.34 -6.44
N GLY A 166 -14.95 -16.05 -7.56
CA GLY A 166 -15.97 -16.00 -8.62
C GLY A 166 -15.85 -14.83 -9.60
N LEU A 167 -14.95 -13.89 -9.39
CA LEU A 167 -14.65 -12.85 -10.37
C LEU A 167 -13.38 -13.22 -11.16
N PRO A 168 -13.40 -13.14 -12.51
CA PRO A 168 -12.21 -13.38 -13.31
C PRO A 168 -11.15 -12.32 -13.02
N PRO A 169 -9.85 -12.71 -12.95
CA PRO A 169 -8.76 -11.75 -12.83
C PRO A 169 -8.69 -10.85 -14.09
N ARG A 170 -8.22 -9.62 -13.91
CA ARG A 170 -8.09 -8.66 -15.01
C ARG A 170 -6.86 -8.92 -15.88
N GLY A 171 -5.84 -9.61 -15.34
CA GLY A 171 -4.64 -10.00 -16.07
C GLY A 171 -3.59 -8.89 -16.22
N LEU A 172 -2.47 -9.29 -16.81
CA LEU A 172 -1.32 -8.41 -17.03
C LEU A 172 -1.54 -7.39 -18.13
N ASP A 173 -2.35 -7.70 -19.17
CA ASP A 173 -2.70 -6.75 -20.22
C ASP A 173 -3.46 -5.54 -19.66
N PHE A 174 -4.39 -5.78 -18.73
CA PHE A 174 -5.07 -4.69 -18.02
C PHE A 174 -4.06 -3.83 -17.25
N LEU A 175 -3.15 -4.46 -16.50
CA LEU A 175 -2.13 -3.74 -15.74
C LEU A 175 -1.27 -2.87 -16.63
N LYS A 176 -0.79 -3.45 -17.75
CA LYS A 176 0.00 -2.72 -18.74
C LYS A 176 -0.75 -1.51 -19.29
N ASN A 177 -2.01 -1.69 -19.69
CA ASN A 177 -2.82 -0.60 -20.22
C ASN A 177 -3.04 0.53 -19.20
N VAL A 178 -3.17 0.19 -17.91
CA VAL A 178 -3.23 1.19 -16.83
C VAL A 178 -1.90 1.92 -16.70
N CYS A 179 -0.76 1.20 -16.66
CA CYS A 179 0.56 1.81 -16.55
C CYS A 179 0.88 2.73 -17.75
N ASP A 180 0.47 2.34 -18.96
CA ASP A 180 0.70 3.13 -20.18
C ASP A 180 -0.19 4.41 -20.20
N ALA A 181 -1.31 4.43 -19.48
CA ALA A 181 -2.31 5.52 -19.51
C ALA A 181 -2.05 6.64 -18.50
N VAL A 182 -1.19 6.44 -17.51
CA VAL A 182 -0.94 7.41 -16.42
C VAL A 182 0.55 7.61 -16.17
N GLN A 183 0.91 8.72 -15.52
CA GLN A 183 2.30 9.05 -15.19
C GLN A 183 2.66 8.75 -13.73
N ILE A 184 1.65 8.61 -12.86
CA ILE A 184 1.88 8.31 -11.44
C ILE A 184 2.16 6.81 -11.22
N PRO A 185 2.91 6.44 -10.17
CA PRO A 185 3.21 5.04 -9.85
C PRO A 185 1.96 4.17 -9.72
N VAL A 186 1.97 3.02 -10.39
CA VAL A 186 0.92 2.00 -10.32
C VAL A 186 1.45 0.78 -9.59
N TYR A 187 0.75 0.32 -8.55
CA TYR A 187 1.05 -0.91 -7.83
C TYR A 187 -0.01 -1.96 -8.16
N ALA A 188 0.42 -3.12 -8.60
CA ALA A 188 -0.49 -4.24 -8.88
C ALA A 188 -1.07 -4.82 -7.58
N ILE A 189 -2.36 -5.19 -7.55
CA ILE A 189 -2.99 -5.83 -6.40
C ILE A 189 -3.83 -7.03 -6.83
N GLY A 190 -3.89 -8.03 -5.96
CA GLY A 190 -4.71 -9.25 -6.12
C GLY A 190 -3.92 -10.43 -6.67
N GLY A 191 -3.85 -11.48 -5.86
CA GLY A 191 -3.14 -12.73 -6.15
C GLY A 191 -1.62 -12.61 -6.18
N ILE A 192 -1.06 -11.49 -5.67
CA ILE A 192 0.37 -11.35 -5.38
C ILE A 192 0.57 -11.82 -3.96
N ASN A 193 1.31 -12.90 -3.77
CA ASN A 193 1.53 -13.52 -2.47
C ASN A 193 3.02 -13.66 -2.18
N ILE A 194 3.34 -13.72 -0.90
CA ILE A 194 4.65 -14.12 -0.42
C ILE A 194 4.74 -15.65 -0.57
N ALA A 195 5.82 -16.15 -1.14
CA ALA A 195 6.09 -17.59 -1.16
C ALA A 195 6.37 -18.03 0.28
N SER A 196 5.62 -19.02 0.75
CA SER A 196 5.94 -19.72 1.99
C SER A 196 7.17 -20.57 1.74
N ASN A 197 8.22 -20.38 2.52
CA ASN A 197 9.29 -21.37 2.62
C ASN A 197 8.76 -22.55 3.48
N ASP A 198 7.91 -23.38 2.89
CA ASP A 198 7.28 -24.55 3.56
C ASP A 198 8.27 -25.69 3.87
N ASP A 199 9.57 -25.51 3.58
CA ASP A 199 10.64 -26.47 3.91
C ASP A 199 11.26 -26.29 5.31
N ARG A 200 10.73 -25.40 6.15
CA ARG A 200 11.18 -25.30 7.53
C ARG A 200 10.52 -26.41 8.34
N THR A 201 11.31 -27.42 8.70
CA THR A 201 10.87 -28.47 9.63
C THR A 201 10.50 -27.84 10.99
N ALA A 202 9.53 -28.43 11.69
CA ALA A 202 9.04 -27.95 12.98
C ALA A 202 10.12 -27.78 14.06
N SER A 203 11.35 -28.27 13.82
CA SER A 203 12.52 -28.08 14.69
C SER A 203 13.13 -26.69 14.59
N ASP A 204 12.93 -25.95 13.48
CA ASP A 204 13.49 -24.61 13.28
C ASP A 204 12.60 -23.50 13.86
N ALA A 205 11.37 -23.86 14.26
CA ALA A 205 10.38 -22.91 14.80
C ALA A 205 10.72 -22.38 16.22
N LEU A 206 11.69 -23.00 16.92
CA LEU A 206 12.08 -22.58 18.28
C LEU A 206 13.29 -21.65 18.32
N SER A 207 13.95 -21.42 17.20
CA SER A 207 15.14 -20.56 17.14
C SER A 207 14.79 -19.23 16.47
N THR A 208 14.72 -18.18 17.28
CA THR A 208 14.68 -16.75 16.92
C THR A 208 13.30 -16.18 16.56
N TYR A 209 12.57 -15.77 17.60
CA TYR A 209 11.44 -14.83 17.52
C TYR A 209 11.81 -13.51 16.82
N ASP A 210 13.08 -13.21 16.61
CA ASP A 210 13.59 -11.95 16.06
C ASP A 210 14.14 -12.04 14.65
N ALA A 211 14.17 -13.22 14.01
CA ALA A 211 14.66 -13.30 12.64
C ALA A 211 13.62 -12.74 11.67
N ILE A 212 14.00 -11.71 10.91
CA ILE A 212 13.23 -11.21 9.77
C ILE A 212 13.20 -12.32 8.72
N PRO A 213 12.00 -12.80 8.31
CA PRO A 213 11.93 -13.84 7.28
C PRO A 213 12.47 -13.28 5.95
N ASP A 214 13.27 -14.07 5.26
CA ASP A 214 13.58 -13.81 3.86
C ASP A 214 12.30 -14.10 3.06
N ILE A 215 11.70 -13.04 2.50
CA ILE A 215 10.46 -13.18 1.74
C ILE A 215 10.76 -13.17 0.24
N SER A 216 10.12 -14.09 -0.48
CA SER A 216 10.08 -14.08 -1.94
C SER A 216 8.68 -13.76 -2.43
N VAL A 217 8.58 -12.91 -3.44
CA VAL A 217 7.33 -12.51 -4.09
C VAL A 217 7.41 -12.88 -5.58
N PRO A 218 7.11 -14.14 -5.94
CA PRO A 218 7.37 -14.67 -7.29
C PRO A 218 6.78 -13.82 -8.44
N ARG A 219 5.58 -13.24 -8.24
CA ARG A 219 4.87 -12.45 -9.26
C ARG A 219 5.27 -10.98 -9.32
N LEU A 220 6.21 -10.55 -8.49
CA LEU A 220 6.62 -9.14 -8.46
C LEU A 220 7.33 -8.74 -9.77
N ALA A 221 8.19 -9.60 -10.29
CA ALA A 221 8.86 -9.37 -11.57
C ALA A 221 7.88 -9.22 -12.73
N GLU A 222 6.88 -10.15 -12.83
CA GLU A 222 5.87 -10.13 -13.88
C GLU A 222 5.08 -8.80 -13.91
N VAL A 223 4.68 -8.27 -12.75
CA VAL A 223 3.93 -7.01 -12.71
C VAL A 223 4.83 -5.80 -13.00
N MET A 224 6.10 -5.84 -12.62
CA MET A 224 7.05 -4.77 -12.92
C MET A 224 7.41 -4.73 -14.41
N GLU A 225 7.47 -5.86 -15.10
CA GLU A 225 7.63 -5.94 -16.56
C GLU A 225 6.47 -5.27 -17.31
N CYS A 226 5.28 -5.18 -16.70
CA CYS A 226 4.15 -4.43 -17.25
C CYS A 226 4.24 -2.91 -17.02
N GLY A 227 5.30 -2.41 -16.37
CA GLY A 227 5.47 -1.00 -16.03
C GLY A 227 4.97 -0.62 -14.63
N ALA A 228 4.49 -1.58 -13.82
CA ALA A 228 4.10 -1.29 -12.44
C ALA A 228 5.33 -0.95 -11.58
N ALA A 229 5.17 -0.02 -10.64
CA ALA A 229 6.17 0.33 -9.65
C ALA A 229 6.40 -0.79 -8.63
N GLY A 230 5.45 -1.73 -8.52
CA GLY A 230 5.54 -2.85 -7.61
C GLY A 230 4.22 -3.56 -7.35
N GLY A 231 4.12 -4.24 -6.21
CA GLY A 231 2.95 -5.02 -5.81
C GLY A 231 2.38 -4.60 -4.46
N SER A 232 1.07 -4.80 -4.30
CA SER A 232 0.36 -4.60 -3.02
C SER A 232 -0.09 -5.95 -2.47
N ILE A 233 0.29 -6.24 -1.24
CA ILE A 233 0.09 -7.55 -0.60
C ILE A 233 -0.70 -7.37 0.71
N MET A 234 -1.79 -8.12 0.87
CA MET A 234 -2.59 -8.10 2.09
C MET A 234 -2.42 -9.38 2.90
N SER A 235 -2.94 -10.50 2.42
CA SER A 235 -2.99 -11.75 3.20
C SER A 235 -1.61 -12.31 3.52
N GLY A 236 -0.66 -12.23 2.62
CA GLY A 236 0.72 -12.64 2.88
C GLY A 236 1.36 -11.83 4.00
N MET A 237 1.23 -10.50 3.96
CA MET A 237 1.80 -9.60 4.98
C MET A 237 1.15 -9.77 6.36
N MET A 238 -0.09 -10.18 6.43
CA MET A 238 -0.76 -10.45 7.72
C MET A 238 -0.42 -11.81 8.32
N ARG A 239 0.50 -12.59 7.70
CA ARG A 239 0.89 -13.94 8.13
C ARG A 239 2.41 -14.17 8.17
N VAL A 240 3.21 -13.16 7.85
CA VAL A 240 4.68 -13.25 7.94
C VAL A 240 5.18 -13.44 9.37
#